data_f0d87a2bb63807bfcfafb363b26a9fa5
#
_entry.id   f0d87a2bb63807bfcfafb363b26a9fa5
#
_cell.length_a   1.000
_cell.length_b   1.000
_cell.length_c   1.000
_cell.angle_alpha   90.00
_cell.angle_beta   90.00
_cell.angle_gamma   90.00
#
_symmetry.space_group_name_H-M   'P 1'
#
loop_
_entity.id
_entity.type
_entity.pdbx_description
1 polymer ?
#
loop_
_entity_poly.entity_id
_entity_poly.type
_entity_poly.pdbx_seq_one_letter_code
_entity_poly.pdbx_strand_id
1 'polypeptide(L)'
;MADDQQFLTDIQSDNADVRFTAWRQAGEVSPAVIPQLGKQAGSDNPGMAKAAREALTTMVHFVGKDPAAANRAAVVKGLLDLAGAGSATSVRVHAIRMLSNITGEDSAPAIAKFIQTPELAEEVAFCLERIPGSAPIKALMAAYKDVKDEFKPRILAGLGHRRAAEAVGLCVEAMRSPNREIAVAGVKAFGRIGRKPASAPRYPDTKAMSEWQRIDQQDSLLRYADAQAKEGSVAEAIGVYKTALARPEEHWQCAAVIGLAKIGTAEAAAAILPKLKSDNPKVRITAETAWKGMAAAKA
;
A
#
# COMPACT_ATOMS: atom_id res chain seq x y z
N MET A 1 -37.76 -10.41 -6.92
CA MET A 1 -36.42 -10.39 -7.56
C MET A 1 -36.61 -9.73 -8.90
N ALA A 2 -35.75 -8.79 -9.28
CA ALA A 2 -35.76 -8.24 -10.63
C ALA A 2 -35.57 -9.38 -11.65
N ASP A 3 -36.22 -9.28 -12.81
CA ASP A 3 -36.04 -10.25 -13.88
C ASP A 3 -34.61 -10.09 -14.45
N ASP A 4 -33.76 -11.09 -14.21
CA ASP A 4 -32.35 -11.09 -14.65
C ASP A 4 -32.22 -10.88 -16.17
N GLN A 5 -33.16 -11.40 -16.96
CA GLN A 5 -33.16 -11.27 -18.41
C GLN A 5 -33.52 -9.84 -18.86
N GLN A 6 -34.54 -9.25 -18.24
CA GLN A 6 -34.92 -7.87 -18.51
C GLN A 6 -33.78 -6.92 -18.09
N PHE A 7 -33.18 -7.13 -16.93
CA PHE A 7 -32.02 -6.36 -16.47
C PHE A 7 -30.86 -6.38 -17.50
N LEU A 8 -30.49 -7.56 -17.99
CA LEU A 8 -29.43 -7.69 -18.99
C LEU A 8 -29.77 -7.01 -20.31
N THR A 9 -31.05 -7.01 -20.70
CA THR A 9 -31.55 -6.31 -21.87
C THR A 9 -31.43 -4.78 -21.68
N ASP A 10 -31.82 -4.31 -20.50
CA ASP A 10 -31.79 -2.86 -20.19
C ASP A 10 -30.35 -2.32 -20.13
N ILE A 11 -29.38 -3.09 -19.65
CA ILE A 11 -27.95 -2.75 -19.70
C ILE A 11 -27.45 -2.59 -21.13
N GLN A 12 -28.05 -3.28 -22.09
CA GLN A 12 -27.70 -3.23 -23.53
C GLN A 12 -28.50 -2.16 -24.30
N SER A 13 -29.47 -1.52 -23.68
CA SER A 13 -30.33 -0.55 -24.35
C SER A 13 -29.53 0.61 -24.98
N ASP A 14 -29.94 1.08 -26.15
CA ASP A 14 -29.37 2.29 -26.77
C ASP A 14 -29.73 3.55 -25.98
N ASN A 15 -30.82 3.52 -25.19
CA ASN A 15 -31.24 4.62 -24.34
C ASN A 15 -30.39 4.69 -23.06
N ALA A 16 -29.72 5.82 -22.86
CA ALA A 16 -28.85 6.05 -21.68
C ALA A 16 -29.61 6.05 -20.35
N ASP A 17 -30.85 6.53 -20.33
CA ASP A 17 -31.67 6.57 -19.10
C ASP A 17 -32.12 5.16 -18.67
N VAL A 18 -32.42 4.29 -19.64
CA VAL A 18 -32.72 2.88 -19.38
C VAL A 18 -31.51 2.21 -18.78
N ARG A 19 -30.31 2.35 -19.38
CA ARG A 19 -29.07 1.81 -18.83
C ARG A 19 -28.78 2.36 -17.44
N PHE A 20 -28.98 3.65 -17.21
CA PHE A 20 -28.78 4.30 -15.93
C PHE A 20 -29.67 3.70 -14.84
N THR A 21 -30.96 3.54 -15.15
CA THR A 21 -31.92 2.94 -14.22
C THR A 21 -31.53 1.50 -13.87
N ALA A 22 -31.18 0.72 -14.89
CA ALA A 22 -30.82 -0.70 -14.73
C ALA A 22 -29.60 -0.86 -13.82
N TRP A 23 -28.45 -0.23 -14.10
CA TRP A 23 -27.26 -0.47 -13.31
C TRP A 23 -27.39 0.01 -11.85
N ARG A 24 -28.23 0.99 -11.54
CA ARG A 24 -28.51 1.40 -10.17
C ARG A 24 -29.25 0.35 -9.35
N GLN A 25 -30.02 -0.50 -10.01
CA GLN A 25 -30.77 -1.60 -9.37
C GLN A 25 -29.98 -2.91 -9.32
N ALA A 26 -28.74 -2.95 -9.84
CA ALA A 26 -27.94 -4.16 -9.93
C ALA A 26 -27.70 -4.88 -8.59
N GLY A 27 -27.79 -4.18 -7.45
CA GLY A 27 -27.67 -4.80 -6.14
C GLY A 27 -28.78 -5.81 -5.79
N GLU A 28 -29.93 -5.70 -6.46
CA GLU A 28 -31.11 -6.56 -6.22
C GLU A 28 -31.21 -7.74 -7.23
N VAL A 29 -30.27 -7.80 -8.19
CA VAL A 29 -30.22 -8.79 -9.26
C VAL A 29 -29.37 -9.98 -8.83
N SER A 30 -29.68 -11.17 -9.38
CA SER A 30 -28.92 -12.40 -9.08
C SER A 30 -27.44 -12.28 -9.54
N PRO A 31 -26.45 -12.75 -8.73
CA PRO A 31 -25.06 -12.87 -9.18
C PRO A 31 -24.86 -13.75 -10.42
N ALA A 32 -25.84 -14.52 -10.82
CA ALA A 32 -25.80 -15.34 -12.05
C ALA A 32 -25.62 -14.50 -13.32
N VAL A 33 -25.94 -13.19 -13.30
CA VAL A 33 -25.74 -12.26 -14.42
C VAL A 33 -24.29 -11.82 -14.61
N ILE A 34 -23.40 -12.03 -13.63
CA ILE A 34 -22.01 -11.53 -13.64
C ILE A 34 -21.23 -11.96 -14.91
N PRO A 35 -21.29 -13.21 -15.39
CA PRO A 35 -20.60 -13.60 -16.61
C PRO A 35 -21.05 -12.80 -17.84
N GLN A 36 -22.36 -12.50 -17.94
CA GLN A 36 -22.91 -11.73 -19.04
C GLN A 36 -22.54 -10.24 -18.92
N LEU A 37 -22.60 -9.69 -17.71
CA LEU A 37 -22.08 -8.33 -17.44
C LEU A 37 -20.61 -8.19 -17.79
N GLY A 38 -19.80 -9.22 -17.54
CA GLY A 38 -18.41 -9.26 -17.96
C GLY A 38 -18.20 -9.14 -19.46
N LYS A 39 -19.01 -9.86 -20.25
CA LYS A 39 -19.00 -9.75 -21.73
C LYS A 39 -19.40 -8.34 -22.18
N GLN A 40 -20.45 -7.78 -21.59
CA GLN A 40 -20.93 -6.44 -21.92
C GLN A 40 -19.93 -5.34 -21.50
N ALA A 41 -19.24 -5.52 -20.36
CA ALA A 41 -18.19 -4.62 -19.87
C ALA A 41 -16.97 -4.57 -20.80
N GLY A 42 -16.74 -5.61 -21.59
CA GLY A 42 -15.71 -5.70 -22.63
C GLY A 42 -16.18 -5.29 -24.03
N SER A 43 -17.41 -4.82 -24.18
CA SER A 43 -17.99 -4.42 -25.48
C SER A 43 -17.31 -3.17 -26.06
N ASP A 44 -17.25 -3.10 -27.39
CA ASP A 44 -16.81 -1.91 -28.13
C ASP A 44 -17.79 -0.72 -28.02
N ASN A 45 -19.05 -0.98 -27.62
CA ASN A 45 -20.01 0.09 -27.31
C ASN A 45 -19.68 0.71 -25.93
N PRO A 46 -19.17 1.96 -25.89
CA PRO A 46 -18.71 2.56 -24.64
C PRO A 46 -19.85 2.79 -23.63
N GLY A 47 -21.07 3.03 -24.09
CA GLY A 47 -22.24 3.21 -23.23
C GLY A 47 -22.63 1.94 -22.51
N MET A 48 -22.69 0.82 -23.24
CA MET A 48 -22.94 -0.52 -22.71
C MET A 48 -21.81 -0.96 -21.79
N ALA A 49 -20.55 -0.82 -22.22
CA ALA A 49 -19.39 -1.20 -21.42
C ALA A 49 -19.32 -0.45 -20.08
N LYS A 50 -19.67 0.85 -20.08
CA LYS A 50 -19.77 1.65 -18.86
C LYS A 50 -20.92 1.14 -17.97
N ALA A 51 -22.12 0.96 -18.51
CA ALA A 51 -23.28 0.52 -17.72
C ALA A 51 -23.03 -0.85 -17.07
N ALA A 52 -22.40 -1.79 -17.77
CA ALA A 52 -22.05 -3.09 -17.23
C ALA A 52 -21.01 -3.01 -16.10
N ARG A 53 -19.98 -2.16 -16.23
CA ARG A 53 -19.03 -1.92 -15.14
C ARG A 53 -19.65 -1.27 -13.92
N GLU A 54 -20.54 -0.28 -14.13
CA GLU A 54 -21.31 0.34 -13.03
C GLU A 54 -22.23 -0.66 -12.35
N ALA A 55 -22.88 -1.58 -13.11
CA ALA A 55 -23.68 -2.64 -12.55
C ALA A 55 -22.85 -3.56 -11.64
N LEU A 56 -21.68 -4.03 -12.10
CA LEU A 56 -20.75 -4.83 -11.28
C LEU A 56 -20.33 -4.07 -10.00
N THR A 57 -20.04 -2.78 -10.12
CA THR A 57 -19.68 -1.91 -8.99
C THR A 57 -20.84 -1.80 -7.99
N THR A 58 -22.06 -1.60 -8.48
CA THR A 58 -23.26 -1.51 -7.65
C THR A 58 -23.54 -2.82 -6.89
N MET A 59 -23.39 -3.98 -7.56
CA MET A 59 -23.51 -5.30 -6.92
C MET A 59 -22.50 -5.44 -5.77
N VAL A 60 -21.24 -5.05 -6.01
CA VAL A 60 -20.17 -5.11 -5.02
C VAL A 60 -20.48 -4.19 -3.82
N HIS A 61 -20.90 -2.96 -4.07
CA HIS A 61 -21.26 -2.03 -3.01
C HIS A 61 -22.47 -2.52 -2.20
N PHE A 62 -23.43 -3.17 -2.87
CA PHE A 62 -24.62 -3.71 -2.20
C PHE A 62 -24.24 -4.82 -1.21
N VAL A 63 -23.51 -5.85 -1.66
CA VAL A 63 -23.05 -6.95 -0.80
C VAL A 63 -21.94 -6.52 0.18
N GLY A 64 -21.26 -5.43 -0.12
CA GLY A 64 -20.21 -4.86 0.74
C GLY A 64 -20.73 -4.22 2.03
N LYS A 65 -22.01 -3.82 2.07
CA LYS A 65 -22.66 -3.23 3.25
C LYS A 65 -22.81 -4.21 4.40
N ASP A 66 -23.00 -5.48 4.08
CA ASP A 66 -23.17 -6.55 5.05
C ASP A 66 -22.20 -7.70 4.78
N PRO A 67 -21.22 -7.96 5.66
CA PRO A 67 -20.32 -9.11 5.53
C PRO A 67 -21.04 -10.46 5.47
N ALA A 68 -22.23 -10.56 6.03
CA ALA A 68 -23.07 -11.78 6.05
C ALA A 68 -24.05 -11.87 4.88
N ALA A 69 -24.00 -10.93 3.90
CA ALA A 69 -24.91 -10.94 2.76
C ALA A 69 -24.86 -12.29 2.02
N ALA A 70 -26.02 -12.93 1.86
CA ALA A 70 -26.13 -14.28 1.28
C ALA A 70 -25.47 -14.41 -0.11
N ASN A 71 -25.51 -13.35 -0.92
CA ASN A 71 -24.97 -13.34 -2.28
C ASN A 71 -23.48 -12.97 -2.34
N ARG A 72 -22.82 -12.60 -1.22
CA ARG A 72 -21.44 -12.12 -1.22
C ARG A 72 -20.47 -13.16 -1.81
N ALA A 73 -20.56 -14.40 -1.38
CA ALA A 73 -19.70 -15.47 -1.89
C ALA A 73 -19.86 -15.70 -3.41
N ALA A 74 -21.09 -15.62 -3.90
CA ALA A 74 -21.38 -15.77 -5.33
C ALA A 74 -20.83 -14.58 -6.14
N VAL A 75 -20.93 -13.36 -5.65
CA VAL A 75 -20.34 -12.15 -6.26
C VAL A 75 -18.81 -12.26 -6.29
N VAL A 76 -18.17 -12.64 -5.17
CA VAL A 76 -16.71 -12.86 -5.12
C VAL A 76 -16.28 -13.91 -6.14
N LYS A 77 -17.00 -15.06 -6.19
CA LYS A 77 -16.70 -16.11 -7.18
C LYS A 77 -16.82 -15.59 -8.61
N GLY A 78 -17.92 -14.90 -8.94
CA GLY A 78 -18.12 -14.34 -10.28
C GLY A 78 -17.02 -13.35 -10.69
N LEU A 79 -16.57 -12.50 -9.76
CA LEU A 79 -15.46 -11.57 -10.01
C LEU A 79 -14.11 -12.29 -10.20
N LEU A 80 -13.84 -13.36 -9.44
CA LEU A 80 -12.66 -14.20 -9.65
C LEU A 80 -12.67 -14.87 -11.03
N ASP A 81 -13.83 -15.35 -11.46
CA ASP A 81 -14.02 -15.93 -12.80
C ASP A 81 -13.77 -14.87 -13.89
N LEU A 82 -14.27 -13.64 -13.73
CA LEU A 82 -14.00 -12.49 -14.63
C LEU A 82 -12.53 -12.06 -14.67
N ALA A 83 -11.79 -12.21 -13.56
CA ALA A 83 -10.35 -11.93 -13.52
C ALA A 83 -9.54 -12.96 -14.32
N GLY A 84 -10.13 -14.09 -14.70
CA GLY A 84 -9.50 -15.14 -15.51
C GLY A 84 -9.22 -14.73 -16.96
N ALA A 85 -8.46 -15.57 -17.68
CA ALA A 85 -7.93 -15.29 -19.02
C ALA A 85 -8.99 -15.15 -20.14
N GLY A 86 -10.24 -15.56 -19.87
CA GLY A 86 -11.34 -15.50 -20.85
C GLY A 86 -11.97 -14.10 -21.02
N SER A 87 -11.59 -13.12 -20.18
CA SER A 87 -12.13 -11.77 -20.20
C SER A 87 -11.14 -10.77 -20.80
N ALA A 88 -11.66 -9.66 -21.36
CA ALA A 88 -10.81 -8.54 -21.80
C ALA A 88 -9.99 -7.97 -20.62
N THR A 89 -8.78 -7.48 -20.87
CA THR A 89 -7.88 -6.97 -19.81
C THR A 89 -8.54 -5.88 -18.96
N SER A 90 -9.31 -4.96 -19.55
CA SER A 90 -10.03 -3.92 -18.83
C SER A 90 -11.08 -4.47 -17.85
N VAL A 91 -11.73 -5.58 -18.21
CA VAL A 91 -12.71 -6.28 -17.36
C VAL A 91 -12.00 -7.01 -16.22
N ARG A 92 -10.89 -7.67 -16.51
CA ARG A 92 -10.05 -8.35 -15.51
C ARG A 92 -9.54 -7.38 -14.45
N VAL A 93 -8.99 -6.23 -14.88
CA VAL A 93 -8.54 -5.14 -13.99
C VAL A 93 -9.70 -4.65 -13.13
N HIS A 94 -10.87 -4.38 -13.73
CA HIS A 94 -12.05 -3.94 -12.99
C HIS A 94 -12.50 -4.97 -11.95
N ALA A 95 -12.55 -6.25 -12.31
CA ALA A 95 -12.91 -7.33 -11.41
C ALA A 95 -11.97 -7.42 -10.20
N ILE A 96 -10.65 -7.31 -10.41
CA ILE A 96 -9.66 -7.31 -9.32
C ILE A 96 -9.85 -6.10 -8.40
N ARG A 97 -10.10 -4.91 -8.95
CA ARG A 97 -10.44 -3.72 -8.15
C ARG A 97 -11.67 -3.92 -7.30
N MET A 98 -12.69 -4.52 -7.84
CA MET A 98 -13.94 -4.81 -7.12
C MET A 98 -13.72 -5.84 -6.00
N LEU A 99 -12.92 -6.88 -6.24
CA LEU A 99 -12.53 -7.85 -5.22
C LEU A 99 -11.88 -7.17 -3.99
N SER A 100 -11.07 -6.12 -4.19
CA SER A 100 -10.42 -5.42 -3.08
C SER A 100 -11.38 -4.81 -2.05
N ASN A 101 -12.65 -4.64 -2.41
CA ASN A 101 -13.66 -4.02 -1.56
C ASN A 101 -14.49 -5.02 -0.74
N ILE A 102 -14.56 -6.28 -1.19
CA ILE A 102 -15.48 -7.27 -0.60
C ILE A 102 -14.83 -8.59 -0.20
N THR A 103 -13.53 -8.81 -0.48
CA THR A 103 -12.91 -10.08 -0.13
C THR A 103 -12.23 -10.06 1.24
N GLY A 104 -12.24 -11.22 1.88
CA GLY A 104 -11.44 -11.51 3.06
C GLY A 104 -10.15 -12.25 2.70
N GLU A 105 -9.37 -12.61 3.72
CA GLU A 105 -8.09 -13.29 3.54
C GLU A 105 -8.20 -14.67 2.86
N ASP A 106 -9.36 -15.33 2.95
CA ASP A 106 -9.61 -16.62 2.29
C ASP A 106 -9.48 -16.53 0.76
N SER A 107 -9.76 -15.36 0.18
CA SER A 107 -9.65 -15.13 -1.27
C SER A 107 -8.22 -14.79 -1.71
N ALA A 108 -7.32 -14.43 -0.79
CA ALA A 108 -5.98 -13.97 -1.13
C ALA A 108 -5.17 -14.97 -1.98
N PRO A 109 -5.19 -16.29 -1.74
CA PRO A 109 -4.47 -17.25 -2.58
C PRO A 109 -5.00 -17.32 -4.02
N ALA A 110 -6.32 -17.15 -4.20
CA ALA A 110 -6.93 -17.16 -5.53
C ALA A 110 -6.58 -15.89 -6.31
N ILE A 111 -6.61 -14.73 -5.65
CA ILE A 111 -6.25 -13.43 -6.24
C ILE A 111 -4.76 -13.39 -6.59
N ALA A 112 -3.90 -13.91 -5.72
CA ALA A 112 -2.45 -13.91 -5.93
C ALA A 112 -2.01 -14.63 -7.20
N LYS A 113 -2.76 -15.62 -7.69
CA LYS A 113 -2.45 -16.33 -8.94
C LYS A 113 -2.40 -15.42 -10.16
N PHE A 114 -3.13 -14.31 -10.14
CA PHE A 114 -3.15 -13.35 -11.24
C PHE A 114 -1.93 -12.41 -11.26
N ILE A 115 -1.11 -12.39 -10.21
CA ILE A 115 0.03 -11.46 -10.11
C ILE A 115 1.13 -11.76 -11.15
N GLN A 116 1.15 -12.99 -11.68
CA GLN A 116 2.08 -13.39 -12.74
C GLN A 116 1.68 -12.87 -14.13
N THR A 117 0.48 -12.30 -14.26
CA THR A 117 0.03 -11.65 -15.49
C THR A 117 0.47 -10.19 -15.47
N PRO A 118 1.39 -9.74 -16.34
CA PRO A 118 1.99 -8.41 -16.27
C PRO A 118 0.96 -7.27 -16.22
N GLU A 119 -0.09 -7.37 -17.03
CA GLU A 119 -1.14 -6.35 -17.14
C GLU A 119 -2.03 -6.27 -15.88
N LEU A 120 -1.92 -7.23 -14.97
CA LEU A 120 -2.72 -7.31 -13.74
C LEU A 120 -1.88 -7.14 -12.48
N ALA A 121 -0.56 -7.27 -12.57
CA ALA A 121 0.33 -7.37 -11.42
C ALA A 121 0.18 -6.19 -10.44
N GLU A 122 0.07 -4.96 -10.94
CA GLU A 122 -0.17 -3.76 -10.14
C GLU A 122 -1.50 -3.84 -9.37
N GLU A 123 -2.58 -4.17 -10.06
CA GLU A 123 -3.91 -4.24 -9.45
C GLU A 123 -4.04 -5.39 -8.45
N VAL A 124 -3.40 -6.52 -8.74
CA VAL A 124 -3.35 -7.65 -7.82
C VAL A 124 -2.60 -7.29 -6.55
N ALA A 125 -1.42 -6.65 -6.68
CA ALA A 125 -0.66 -6.21 -5.52
C ALA A 125 -1.44 -5.17 -4.70
N PHE A 126 -2.14 -4.23 -5.35
CA PHE A 126 -3.03 -3.27 -4.69
C PHE A 126 -4.21 -3.96 -3.98
N CYS A 127 -4.84 -4.94 -4.63
CA CYS A 127 -5.92 -5.70 -4.04
C CYS A 127 -5.46 -6.44 -2.77
N LEU A 128 -4.35 -7.18 -2.85
CA LEU A 128 -3.78 -7.91 -1.72
C LEU A 128 -3.33 -6.97 -0.57
N GLU A 129 -2.86 -5.77 -0.90
CA GLU A 129 -2.54 -4.75 0.11
C GLU A 129 -3.76 -4.38 0.95
N ARG A 130 -4.95 -4.32 0.37
CA ARG A 130 -6.18 -3.87 1.03
C ARG A 130 -6.91 -4.97 1.80
N ILE A 131 -6.75 -6.23 1.42
CA ILE A 131 -7.39 -7.36 2.11
C ILE A 131 -6.79 -7.52 3.51
N PRO A 132 -7.60 -7.54 4.59
CA PRO A 132 -7.10 -7.74 5.94
C PRO A 132 -6.52 -9.16 6.15
N GLY A 133 -5.84 -9.36 7.28
CA GLY A 133 -5.31 -10.68 7.68
C GLY A 133 -3.89 -10.96 7.20
N SER A 134 -3.38 -12.14 7.48
CA SER A 134 -1.99 -12.55 7.22
C SER A 134 -1.81 -13.24 5.86
N ALA A 135 -2.85 -13.87 5.32
CA ALA A 135 -2.76 -14.59 4.05
C ALA A 135 -2.35 -13.68 2.87
N PRO A 136 -2.85 -12.43 2.73
CA PRO A 136 -2.37 -11.52 1.69
C PRO A 136 -0.90 -11.15 1.82
N ILE A 137 -0.39 -11.00 3.05
CA ILE A 137 1.04 -10.71 3.29
C ILE A 137 1.90 -11.88 2.80
N LYS A 138 1.53 -13.11 3.17
CA LYS A 138 2.22 -14.33 2.72
C LYS A 138 2.18 -14.44 1.20
N ALA A 139 1.04 -14.13 0.59
CA ALA A 139 0.86 -14.14 -0.86
C ALA A 139 1.78 -13.13 -1.57
N LEU A 140 1.86 -11.89 -1.06
CA LEU A 140 2.76 -10.86 -1.58
C LEU A 140 4.24 -11.27 -1.43
N MET A 141 4.63 -11.80 -0.27
CA MET A 141 6.01 -12.26 -0.03
C MET A 141 6.40 -13.43 -0.95
N ALA A 142 5.48 -14.37 -1.19
CA ALA A 142 5.71 -15.47 -2.12
C ALA A 142 5.84 -14.95 -3.56
N ALA A 143 4.93 -14.07 -3.98
CA ALA A 143 4.93 -13.50 -5.32
C ALA A 143 6.19 -12.69 -5.65
N TYR A 144 6.80 -12.02 -4.66
CA TYR A 144 8.02 -11.23 -4.84
C TYR A 144 9.16 -12.01 -5.49
N LYS A 145 9.26 -13.32 -5.24
CA LYS A 145 10.33 -14.18 -5.78
C LYS A 145 10.19 -14.42 -7.29
N ASP A 146 8.96 -14.50 -7.76
CA ASP A 146 8.63 -15.00 -9.08
C ASP A 146 8.20 -13.92 -10.08
N VAL A 147 7.83 -12.71 -9.60
CA VAL A 147 7.45 -11.61 -10.49
C VAL A 147 8.68 -10.97 -11.16
N LYS A 148 8.46 -10.34 -12.30
CA LYS A 148 9.48 -9.52 -12.96
C LYS A 148 9.91 -8.36 -12.05
N ASP A 149 11.15 -7.91 -12.20
CA ASP A 149 11.74 -6.85 -11.37
C ASP A 149 10.93 -5.55 -11.37
N GLU A 150 10.29 -5.21 -12.47
CA GLU A 150 9.44 -4.02 -12.59
C GLU A 150 8.27 -3.98 -11.59
N PHE A 151 7.75 -5.15 -11.13
CA PHE A 151 6.63 -5.23 -10.18
C PHE A 151 7.09 -5.37 -8.71
N LYS A 152 8.35 -5.71 -8.46
CA LYS A 152 8.90 -5.88 -7.11
C LYS A 152 8.75 -4.63 -6.23
N PRO A 153 8.99 -3.39 -6.73
CA PRO A 153 8.78 -2.17 -5.95
C PRO A 153 7.33 -2.03 -5.45
N ARG A 154 6.34 -2.41 -6.27
CA ARG A 154 4.93 -2.34 -5.88
C ARG A 154 4.58 -3.32 -4.76
N ILE A 155 5.12 -4.55 -4.82
CA ILE A 155 4.94 -5.54 -3.75
C ILE A 155 5.56 -5.05 -2.45
N LEU A 156 6.80 -4.53 -2.50
CA LEU A 156 7.47 -3.96 -1.33
C LEU A 156 6.66 -2.79 -0.73
N ALA A 157 6.11 -1.92 -1.56
CA ALA A 157 5.24 -0.84 -1.11
C ALA A 157 4.01 -1.37 -0.36
N GLY A 158 3.34 -2.40 -0.89
CA GLY A 158 2.20 -3.04 -0.24
C GLY A 158 2.55 -3.65 1.12
N LEU A 159 3.66 -4.37 1.21
CA LEU A 159 4.18 -4.94 2.46
C LEU A 159 4.51 -3.82 3.48
N GLY A 160 5.09 -2.72 3.02
CA GLY A 160 5.39 -1.55 3.84
C GLY A 160 4.12 -0.85 4.34
N HIS A 161 3.11 -0.64 3.50
CA HIS A 161 1.83 -0.03 3.90
C HIS A 161 1.10 -0.87 4.94
N ARG A 162 1.15 -2.18 4.79
CA ARG A 162 0.59 -3.12 5.76
C ARG A 162 1.41 -3.25 7.04
N ARG A 163 2.59 -2.64 7.10
CA ARG A 163 3.55 -2.79 8.21
C ARG A 163 3.82 -4.27 8.55
N ALA A 164 3.97 -5.07 7.49
CA ALA A 164 4.14 -6.52 7.60
C ALA A 164 5.47 -6.89 8.29
N ALA A 165 5.42 -7.17 9.58
CA ALA A 165 6.60 -7.46 10.39
C ALA A 165 7.41 -8.65 9.84
N GLU A 166 6.71 -9.66 9.31
CA GLU A 166 7.30 -10.86 8.71
C GLU A 166 8.09 -10.57 7.43
N ALA A 167 7.84 -9.42 6.78
CA ALA A 167 8.52 -9.02 5.54
C ALA A 167 9.83 -8.24 5.77
N VAL A 168 10.22 -7.97 7.02
CA VAL A 168 11.45 -7.22 7.33
C VAL A 168 12.69 -7.83 6.66
N GLY A 169 12.85 -9.15 6.74
CA GLY A 169 13.96 -9.85 6.10
C GLY A 169 13.99 -9.65 4.59
N LEU A 170 12.83 -9.74 3.94
CA LEU A 170 12.68 -9.51 2.51
C LEU A 170 13.07 -8.06 2.12
N CYS A 171 12.65 -7.09 2.93
CA CYS A 171 13.02 -5.68 2.69
C CYS A 171 14.54 -5.47 2.80
N VAL A 172 15.20 -6.06 3.80
CA VAL A 172 16.66 -5.98 3.96
C VAL A 172 17.40 -6.66 2.81
N GLU A 173 16.88 -7.77 2.27
CA GLU A 173 17.39 -8.41 1.07
C GLU A 173 17.22 -7.50 -0.16
N ALA A 174 16.04 -6.93 -0.34
CA ALA A 174 15.74 -6.01 -1.43
C ALA A 174 16.67 -4.78 -1.47
N MET A 175 17.09 -4.25 -0.31
CA MET A 175 18.06 -3.15 -0.23
C MET A 175 19.42 -3.46 -0.89
N ARG A 176 19.76 -4.75 -1.05
CA ARG A 176 21.01 -5.20 -1.68
C ARG A 176 20.86 -5.43 -3.18
N SER A 177 19.67 -5.21 -3.72
CA SER A 177 19.40 -5.41 -5.16
C SER A 177 20.32 -4.51 -6.00
N PRO A 178 20.87 -5.03 -7.12
CA PRO A 178 21.56 -4.20 -8.11
C PRO A 178 20.59 -3.26 -8.84
N ASN A 179 19.30 -3.60 -8.88
CA ASN A 179 18.24 -2.71 -9.36
C ASN A 179 17.93 -1.66 -8.30
N ARG A 180 18.25 -0.40 -8.61
CA ARG A 180 18.10 0.73 -7.68
C ARG A 180 16.67 0.96 -7.24
N GLU A 181 15.70 0.79 -8.12
CA GLU A 181 14.28 0.99 -7.78
C GLU A 181 13.83 -0.03 -6.73
N ILE A 182 14.24 -1.29 -6.88
CA ILE A 182 13.97 -2.34 -5.90
C ILE A 182 14.67 -2.01 -4.57
N ALA A 183 15.93 -1.56 -4.63
CA ALA A 183 16.70 -1.24 -3.43
C ALA A 183 16.06 -0.08 -2.63
N VAL A 184 15.66 0.99 -3.32
CA VAL A 184 14.97 2.15 -2.69
C VAL A 184 13.60 1.74 -2.15
N ALA A 185 12.83 0.94 -2.90
CA ALA A 185 11.55 0.41 -2.43
C ALA A 185 11.72 -0.46 -1.16
N GLY A 186 12.80 -1.26 -1.10
CA GLY A 186 13.18 -2.02 0.10
C GLY A 186 13.39 -1.12 1.31
N VAL A 187 14.13 -0.01 1.17
CA VAL A 187 14.33 0.97 2.24
C VAL A 187 13.01 1.60 2.68
N LYS A 188 12.17 2.00 1.73
CA LYS A 188 10.85 2.61 2.02
C LYS A 188 9.94 1.66 2.78
N ALA A 189 9.87 0.39 2.35
CA ALA A 189 9.10 -0.63 3.03
C ALA A 189 9.64 -0.90 4.44
N PHE A 190 10.95 -1.05 4.59
CA PHE A 190 11.62 -1.24 5.86
C PHE A 190 11.29 -0.11 6.86
N GLY A 191 11.43 1.15 6.44
CA GLY A 191 11.12 2.31 7.29
C GLY A 191 9.65 2.33 7.75
N ARG A 192 8.72 1.97 6.86
CA ARG A 192 7.28 1.89 7.20
C ARG A 192 6.93 0.74 8.13
N ILE A 193 7.56 -0.42 7.95
CA ILE A 193 7.41 -1.58 8.83
C ILE A 193 7.94 -1.23 10.22
N GLY A 194 9.10 -0.59 10.30
CA GLY A 194 9.68 -0.08 11.53
C GLY A 194 10.20 -1.13 12.49
N ARG A 195 10.25 -2.40 12.12
CA ARG A 195 10.74 -3.51 12.97
C ARG A 195 12.23 -3.69 12.83
N LYS A 196 12.90 -4.00 13.96
CA LYS A 196 14.34 -4.31 13.97
C LYS A 196 14.61 -5.60 13.19
N PRO A 197 15.55 -5.60 12.22
CA PRO A 197 15.90 -6.79 11.48
C PRO A 197 16.85 -7.68 12.27
N ALA A 198 16.89 -8.97 11.93
CA ALA A 198 17.81 -9.93 12.54
C ALA A 198 19.28 -9.63 12.21
N SER A 199 19.55 -8.99 11.07
CA SER A 199 20.89 -8.58 10.65
C SER A 199 20.90 -7.10 10.29
N ALA A 200 22.05 -6.43 10.48
CA ALA A 200 22.23 -5.04 10.14
C ALA A 200 21.89 -4.77 8.65
N PRO A 201 21.01 -3.82 8.33
CA PRO A 201 20.69 -3.49 6.96
C PRO A 201 21.88 -2.82 6.26
N ARG A 202 22.09 -3.17 4.99
CA ARG A 202 23.02 -2.45 4.12
C ARG A 202 22.22 -1.52 3.22
N TYR A 203 22.33 -0.24 3.48
CA TYR A 203 21.64 0.78 2.68
C TYR A 203 22.30 0.96 1.31
N PRO A 204 21.53 1.24 0.25
CA PRO A 204 22.06 1.53 -1.06
C PRO A 204 22.96 2.78 -1.05
N ASP A 205 23.97 2.81 -1.94
CA ASP A 205 24.84 3.98 -2.10
C ASP A 205 24.06 5.18 -2.64
N THR A 206 24.14 6.31 -1.92
CA THR A 206 23.43 7.53 -2.27
C THR A 206 24.05 8.32 -3.42
N LYS A 207 25.31 8.06 -3.80
CA LYS A 207 26.03 8.81 -4.85
C LYS A 207 25.34 8.74 -6.21
N ALA A 208 24.79 7.58 -6.53
CA ALA A 208 24.11 7.33 -7.80
C ALA A 208 22.58 7.54 -7.75
N MET A 209 22.05 8.03 -6.60
CA MET A 209 20.62 8.27 -6.42
C MET A 209 20.21 9.64 -6.95
N SER A 210 18.97 9.74 -7.46
CA SER A 210 18.32 11.02 -7.66
C SER A 210 18.08 11.72 -6.32
N GLU A 211 17.81 13.02 -6.35
CA GLU A 211 17.45 13.78 -5.16
C GLU A 211 16.26 13.17 -4.42
N TRP A 212 15.20 12.83 -5.16
CA TRP A 212 14.00 12.18 -4.60
C TRP A 212 14.32 10.84 -3.93
N GLN A 213 15.15 10.01 -4.53
CA GLN A 213 15.55 8.74 -3.93
C GLN A 213 16.34 8.92 -2.64
N ARG A 214 17.19 9.96 -2.56
CA ARG A 214 17.91 10.31 -1.31
C ARG A 214 16.94 10.78 -0.23
N ILE A 215 15.96 11.61 -0.60
CA ILE A 215 14.90 12.07 0.30
C ILE A 215 14.11 10.87 0.84
N ASP A 216 13.63 10.01 -0.04
CA ASP A 216 12.89 8.80 0.33
C ASP A 216 13.67 7.89 1.29
N GLN A 217 14.96 7.69 1.03
CA GLN A 217 15.82 6.88 1.90
C GLN A 217 15.94 7.49 3.29
N GLN A 218 16.19 8.79 3.38
CA GLN A 218 16.37 9.47 4.67
C GLN A 218 15.05 9.55 5.47
N ASP A 219 13.93 9.86 4.81
CA ASP A 219 12.60 9.83 5.45
C ASP A 219 12.30 8.43 6.01
N SER A 220 12.64 7.39 5.27
CA SER A 220 12.45 6.00 5.70
C SER A 220 13.28 5.66 6.94
N LEU A 221 14.51 6.17 7.03
CA LEU A 221 15.36 6.01 8.22
C LEU A 221 14.78 6.71 9.44
N LEU A 222 14.27 7.94 9.27
CA LEU A 222 13.61 8.67 10.35
C LEU A 222 12.34 7.95 10.83
N ARG A 223 11.54 7.40 9.91
CA ARG A 223 10.36 6.58 10.24
C ARG A 223 10.74 5.34 11.03
N TYR A 224 11.85 4.68 10.64
CA TYR A 224 12.39 3.55 11.39
C TYR A 224 12.78 3.96 12.80
N ALA A 225 13.50 5.09 12.96
CA ALA A 225 13.88 5.60 14.27
C ALA A 225 12.66 5.94 15.15
N ASP A 226 11.64 6.60 14.58
CA ASP A 226 10.37 6.86 15.27
C ASP A 226 9.70 5.57 15.77
N ALA A 227 9.70 4.51 14.94
CA ALA A 227 9.13 3.22 15.31
C ALA A 227 9.94 2.55 16.42
N GLN A 228 11.28 2.55 16.34
CA GLN A 228 12.16 1.99 17.36
C GLN A 228 12.00 2.70 18.70
N ALA A 229 11.88 4.04 18.70
CA ALA A 229 11.63 4.82 19.91
C ALA A 229 10.30 4.41 20.58
N LYS A 230 9.24 4.23 19.80
CA LYS A 230 7.92 3.79 20.30
C LYS A 230 7.94 2.36 20.87
N GLU A 231 8.78 1.50 20.33
CA GLU A 231 8.94 0.12 20.78
C GLU A 231 9.91 -0.03 21.97
N GLY A 232 10.45 1.07 22.48
CA GLY A 232 11.39 1.09 23.59
C GLY A 232 12.84 0.78 23.20
N SER A 233 13.16 0.60 21.93
CA SER A 233 14.52 0.43 21.41
C SER A 233 15.23 1.81 21.27
N VAL A 234 15.29 2.52 22.39
CA VAL A 234 15.72 3.93 22.45
C VAL A 234 17.13 4.16 21.92
N ALA A 235 18.08 3.30 22.28
CA ALA A 235 19.47 3.40 21.83
C ALA A 235 19.60 3.28 20.28
N GLU A 236 18.85 2.39 19.67
CA GLU A 236 18.78 2.21 18.22
C GLU A 236 18.24 3.48 17.55
N ALA A 237 17.13 4.02 18.07
CA ALA A 237 16.52 5.24 17.56
C ALA A 237 17.49 6.43 17.65
N ILE A 238 18.16 6.62 18.78
CA ILE A 238 19.15 7.69 18.98
C ILE A 238 20.30 7.54 17.98
N GLY A 239 20.79 6.33 17.74
CA GLY A 239 21.82 6.04 16.74
C GLY A 239 21.45 6.54 15.34
N VAL A 240 20.22 6.23 14.90
CA VAL A 240 19.71 6.68 13.59
C VAL A 240 19.56 8.21 13.54
N TYR A 241 19.01 8.84 14.57
CA TYR A 241 18.89 10.30 14.63
C TYR A 241 20.25 11.01 14.64
N LYS A 242 21.27 10.47 15.34
CA LYS A 242 22.64 11.00 15.30
C LYS A 242 23.20 11.01 13.86
N THR A 243 22.89 9.95 13.07
CA THR A 243 23.28 9.91 11.66
C THR A 243 22.60 11.03 10.85
N ALA A 244 21.32 11.31 11.09
CA ALA A 244 20.60 12.40 10.45
C ALA A 244 21.11 13.80 10.90
N LEU A 245 21.51 13.96 12.18
CA LEU A 245 22.14 15.19 12.68
C LEU A 245 23.48 15.52 12.02
N ALA A 246 24.20 14.52 11.54
CA ALA A 246 25.49 14.67 10.85
C ALA A 246 25.34 15.05 9.37
N ARG A 247 24.13 15.06 8.83
CA ARG A 247 23.88 15.42 7.43
C ARG A 247 23.97 16.93 7.24
N PRO A 248 24.37 17.42 6.06
CA PRO A 248 24.44 18.86 5.78
C PRO A 248 23.05 19.51 5.62
N GLU A 249 22.04 18.73 5.23
CA GLU A 249 20.71 19.24 4.93
C GLU A 249 19.95 19.61 6.21
N GLU A 250 19.54 20.87 6.33
CA GLU A 250 18.92 21.44 7.54
C GLU A 250 17.65 20.71 7.98
N HIS A 251 16.82 20.29 7.01
CA HIS A 251 15.55 19.62 7.31
C HIS A 251 15.75 18.25 7.99
N TRP A 252 16.82 17.50 7.64
CA TRP A 252 17.14 16.24 8.32
C TRP A 252 17.63 16.49 9.75
N GLN A 253 18.43 17.54 9.94
CA GLN A 253 18.89 17.94 11.27
C GLN A 253 17.70 18.36 12.14
N CYS A 254 16.79 19.18 11.62
CA CYS A 254 15.59 19.60 12.35
C CYS A 254 14.69 18.40 12.71
N ALA A 255 14.45 17.49 11.78
CA ALA A 255 13.65 16.29 12.03
C ALA A 255 14.28 15.40 13.11
N ALA A 256 15.60 15.22 13.08
CA ALA A 256 16.33 14.46 14.08
C ALA A 256 16.29 15.12 15.47
N VAL A 257 16.43 16.45 15.56
CA VAL A 257 16.27 17.21 16.80
C VAL A 257 14.88 16.96 17.42
N ILE A 258 13.82 17.05 16.61
CA ILE A 258 12.44 16.82 17.06
C ILE A 258 12.25 15.38 17.55
N GLY A 259 12.79 14.38 16.81
CA GLY A 259 12.73 12.98 17.20
C GLY A 259 13.44 12.69 18.51
N LEU A 260 14.65 13.21 18.69
CA LEU A 260 15.44 13.11 19.92
C LEU A 260 14.73 13.78 21.11
N ALA A 261 14.12 14.95 20.90
CA ALA A 261 13.39 15.64 21.96
C ALA A 261 12.18 14.82 22.44
N LYS A 262 11.46 14.14 21.54
CA LYS A 262 10.35 13.22 21.90
C LYS A 262 10.84 12.04 22.75
N ILE A 263 12.04 11.53 22.52
CA ILE A 263 12.67 10.49 23.33
C ILE A 263 12.93 10.99 24.76
N GLY A 264 13.42 12.21 24.92
CA GLY A 264 13.54 12.91 26.21
C GLY A 264 14.60 12.37 27.18
N THR A 265 15.43 11.38 26.79
CA THR A 265 16.50 10.85 27.64
C THR A 265 17.71 11.78 27.72
N ALA A 266 18.57 11.59 28.74
CA ALA A 266 19.82 12.36 28.88
C ALA A 266 20.73 12.20 27.65
N GLU A 267 20.79 11.03 27.05
CA GLU A 267 21.58 10.76 25.84
C GLU A 267 21.01 11.50 24.62
N ALA A 268 19.69 11.52 24.47
CA ALA A 268 19.03 12.28 23.41
C ALA A 268 19.26 13.80 23.58
N ALA A 269 19.16 14.30 24.81
CA ALA A 269 19.45 15.70 25.13
C ALA A 269 20.91 16.05 24.80
N ALA A 270 21.87 15.21 25.17
CA ALA A 270 23.30 15.42 24.85
C ALA A 270 23.54 15.48 23.33
N ALA A 271 22.80 14.74 22.53
CA ALA A 271 22.90 14.79 21.06
C ALA A 271 22.33 16.10 20.47
N ILE A 272 21.33 16.71 21.11
CA ILE A 272 20.74 17.99 20.67
C ILE A 272 21.66 19.18 21.04
N LEU A 273 22.37 19.11 22.17
CA LEU A 273 23.12 20.23 22.77
C LEU A 273 24.03 20.97 21.78
N PRO A 274 24.83 20.32 20.91
CA PRO A 274 25.66 21.03 19.93
C PRO A 274 24.84 21.87 18.93
N LYS A 275 23.59 21.47 18.64
CA LYS A 275 22.73 22.14 17.68
C LYS A 275 22.14 23.46 18.19
N LEU A 276 22.18 23.72 19.50
CA LEU A 276 21.87 25.05 20.10
C LEU A 276 22.83 26.15 19.62
N LYS A 277 24.03 25.79 19.16
CA LYS A 277 25.04 26.69 18.62
C LYS A 277 25.20 26.56 17.10
N SER A 278 24.22 25.99 16.40
CA SER A 278 24.28 25.81 14.94
C SER A 278 24.32 27.17 14.23
N ASP A 279 25.20 27.31 13.24
CA ASP A 279 25.24 28.49 12.36
C ASP A 279 23.95 28.59 11.51
N ASN A 280 23.31 27.47 11.22
CA ASN A 280 22.02 27.46 10.53
C ASN A 280 20.89 27.88 11.49
N PRO A 281 20.20 29.02 11.22
CA PRO A 281 19.21 29.59 12.15
C PRO A 281 18.00 28.66 12.33
N LYS A 282 17.56 27.89 11.30
CA LYS A 282 16.43 26.95 11.42
C LYS A 282 16.78 25.82 12.37
N VAL A 283 17.97 25.24 12.23
CA VAL A 283 18.43 24.15 13.10
C VAL A 283 18.57 24.64 14.53
N ARG A 284 19.16 25.85 14.74
CA ARG A 284 19.31 26.45 16.06
C ARG A 284 17.95 26.69 16.73
N ILE A 285 17.01 27.36 16.06
CA ILE A 285 15.67 27.65 16.60
C ILE A 285 14.94 26.33 16.92
N THR A 286 15.01 25.30 16.05
CA THR A 286 14.44 24.01 16.33
C THR A 286 15.03 23.35 17.57
N ALA A 287 16.35 23.42 17.73
CA ALA A 287 17.04 22.88 18.91
C ALA A 287 16.67 23.63 20.19
N GLU A 288 16.57 24.96 20.17
CA GLU A 288 16.16 25.81 21.32
C GLU A 288 14.71 25.47 21.74
N THR A 289 13.81 25.35 20.77
CA THR A 289 12.40 25.00 21.02
C THR A 289 12.29 23.61 21.64
N ALA A 290 12.98 22.62 21.04
CA ALA A 290 13.03 21.27 21.54
C ALA A 290 13.59 21.20 22.98
N TRP A 291 14.68 21.92 23.26
CA TRP A 291 15.31 21.97 24.56
C TRP A 291 14.39 22.55 25.66
N LYS A 292 13.70 23.65 25.35
CA LYS A 292 12.71 24.26 26.26
C LYS A 292 11.55 23.27 26.55
N GLY A 293 11.05 22.55 25.53
CA GLY A 293 10.00 21.53 25.69
C GLY A 293 10.44 20.40 26.59
N MET A 294 11.68 19.91 26.45
CA MET A 294 12.23 18.84 27.28
C MET A 294 12.42 19.29 28.74
N ALA A 295 12.82 20.55 28.99
CA ALA A 295 12.97 21.09 30.33
C ALA A 295 11.61 21.23 31.03
N ALA A 296 10.58 21.73 30.33
CA ALA A 296 9.22 21.86 30.85
C ALA A 296 8.56 20.53 31.19
N ALA A 297 8.88 19.47 30.47
CA ALA A 297 8.33 18.12 30.72
C ALA A 297 8.94 17.42 31.97
N LYS A 298 10.04 17.98 32.50
CA LYS A 298 10.75 17.49 33.72
C LYS A 298 10.46 18.28 34.97
N ALA A 299 9.80 19.45 34.84
CA ALA A 299 9.37 20.30 35.94
C ALA A 299 7.94 19.95 36.37
#